data_29047f7ee77d037e90d5eb6c540cd324
#
_entry.id   29047f7ee77d037e90d5eb6c540cd324
#
_cell.length_a   1.000
_cell.length_b   1.000
_cell.length_c   1.000
_cell.angle_alpha   90.00
_cell.angle_beta   90.00
_cell.angle_gamma   90.00
#
_symmetry.space_group_name_H-M   'P 1'
#
loop_
_entity.id
_entity.type
_entity.pdbx_description
1 polymer ?
#
loop_
_entity_poly.entity_id
_entity_poly.type
_entity_poly.pdbx_seq_one_letter_code
_entity_poly.pdbx_strand_id
1 'polypeptide(L)'
;MGESFDTIAGYREHAAIVHYSATPDTNAILYPKGFLLIDSGAQYLDGTTDITRTIALGELTEEEKTDYTLILKGHIALAMAKFPAGTRGSQLDVLARMPIWQYKMNFLHGTGHGVGHFLSVHEGPQSIRMNENPVVLPTDDTQLYAGAAKVAVIGTTEYETLD
;
A
#
# COMPACT_ATOMS: atom_id res chain seq x y z
N MET A 1 1.84 20.68 -15.55
CA MET A 1 2.56 19.79 -14.63
C MET A 1 2.22 20.20 -13.21
N GLY A 2 1.98 19.28 -12.32
CA GLY A 2 1.54 19.51 -10.95
C GLY A 2 1.63 18.21 -10.14
N GLU A 3 0.91 18.15 -9.05
CA GLU A 3 0.73 16.91 -8.30
C GLU A 3 -0.23 15.98 -9.05
N SER A 4 0.00 14.67 -8.98
CA SER A 4 -0.93 13.66 -9.52
C SER A 4 -2.13 13.43 -8.61
N PHE A 5 -1.98 13.74 -7.33
CA PHE A 5 -3.01 13.79 -6.28
C PHE A 5 -2.51 14.65 -5.11
N ASP A 6 -3.42 15.10 -4.27
CA ASP A 6 -3.07 15.88 -3.07
C ASP A 6 -2.20 15.04 -2.13
N THR A 7 -1.03 15.57 -1.75
CA THR A 7 -0.09 14.86 -0.88
C THR A 7 -0.74 14.45 0.44
N ILE A 8 -0.61 13.18 0.79
CA ILE A 8 -1.10 12.60 2.04
C ILE A 8 0.06 12.51 3.03
N ALA A 9 -0.11 13.08 4.21
CA ALA A 9 0.85 12.99 5.31
C ALA A 9 0.15 12.46 6.56
N GLY A 10 0.32 11.16 6.85
CA GLY A 10 -0.30 10.48 7.97
C GLY A 10 0.71 10.20 9.07
N TYR A 11 0.55 10.82 10.24
CA TYR A 11 1.37 10.56 11.41
C TYR A 11 0.67 9.56 12.33
N ARG A 12 1.38 8.51 12.74
CA ARG A 12 0.88 7.45 13.63
C ARG A 12 -0.46 6.88 13.14
N GLU A 13 -1.51 6.94 13.96
CA GLU A 13 -2.86 6.42 13.67
C GLU A 13 -3.49 6.98 12.39
N HIS A 14 -3.15 8.20 12.00
CA HIS A 14 -3.64 8.79 10.75
C HIS A 14 -3.09 8.08 9.50
N ALA A 15 -1.94 7.42 9.61
CA ALA A 15 -1.39 6.62 8.52
C ALA A 15 -2.27 5.40 8.17
N ALA A 16 -3.15 4.99 9.08
CA ALA A 16 -4.13 3.93 8.84
C ALA A 16 -5.24 4.34 7.87
N ILE A 17 -5.46 5.63 7.69
CA ILE A 17 -6.47 6.18 6.78
C ILE A 17 -5.83 6.38 5.41
N VAL A 18 -6.15 5.52 4.45
CA VAL A 18 -5.49 5.43 3.13
C VAL A 18 -5.48 6.77 2.38
N HIS A 19 -6.58 7.52 2.44
CA HIS A 19 -6.70 8.85 1.83
C HIS A 19 -6.90 9.91 2.93
N TYR A 20 -6.02 9.90 3.93
CA TYR A 20 -6.07 10.89 5.00
C TYR A 20 -5.88 12.30 4.45
N SER A 21 -6.74 13.21 4.90
CA SER A 21 -6.61 14.64 4.65
C SER A 21 -6.70 15.38 5.98
N ALA A 22 -5.67 16.11 6.33
CA ALA A 22 -5.62 16.86 7.58
C ALA A 22 -6.61 18.04 7.53
N THR A 23 -7.34 18.22 8.62
CA THR A 23 -8.20 19.40 8.86
C THR A 23 -7.72 20.14 10.11
N PRO A 24 -8.17 21.38 10.34
CA PRO A 24 -7.82 22.08 11.59
C PRO A 24 -8.13 21.27 12.85
N ASP A 25 -9.17 20.44 12.84
CA ASP A 25 -9.62 19.65 13.99
C ASP A 25 -8.93 18.29 14.08
N THR A 26 -8.37 17.78 12.97
CA THR A 26 -7.81 16.42 12.91
C THR A 26 -6.30 16.39 12.66
N ASN A 27 -5.65 17.52 12.42
CA ASN A 27 -4.22 17.55 12.20
C ASN A 27 -3.46 17.07 13.46
N ALA A 28 -2.28 16.50 13.24
CA ALA A 28 -1.42 16.04 14.32
C ALA A 28 -0.12 16.86 14.39
N ILE A 29 0.36 17.10 15.59
CA ILE A 29 1.70 17.66 15.81
C ILE A 29 2.70 16.52 15.70
N LEU A 30 3.75 16.70 14.90
CA LEU A 30 4.82 15.72 14.76
C LEU A 30 5.75 15.77 15.97
N TYR A 31 6.04 14.60 16.51
CA TYR A 31 7.02 14.40 17.57
C TYR A 31 8.17 13.52 17.07
N PRO A 32 9.37 13.56 17.69
CA PRO A 32 10.50 12.72 17.28
C PRO A 32 10.32 11.27 17.76
N LYS A 33 9.25 10.61 17.36
CA LYS A 33 8.92 9.20 17.61
C LYS A 33 7.86 8.68 16.66
N GLY A 34 7.82 7.36 16.48
CA GLY A 34 6.84 6.70 15.63
C GLY A 34 7.08 6.94 14.14
N PHE A 35 6.10 6.62 13.33
CA PHE A 35 6.16 6.72 11.89
C PHE A 35 5.37 7.92 11.34
N LEU A 36 5.93 8.52 10.31
CA LEU A 36 5.23 9.40 9.38
C LEU A 36 5.15 8.71 8.02
N LEU A 37 3.94 8.51 7.52
CA LEU A 37 3.69 8.06 6.15
C LEU A 37 3.48 9.29 5.28
N ILE A 38 4.24 9.39 4.20
CA ILE A 38 4.08 10.41 3.16
C ILE A 38 3.77 9.71 1.85
N ASP A 39 2.67 10.08 1.23
CA ASP A 39 2.22 9.58 -0.05
C ASP A 39 2.02 10.75 -1.00
N SER A 40 2.76 10.77 -2.08
CA SER A 40 2.81 11.89 -3.00
C SER A 40 3.05 11.42 -4.43
N GLY A 41 2.72 12.26 -5.38
CA GLY A 41 2.95 11.96 -6.77
C GLY A 41 3.01 13.20 -7.63
N ALA A 42 3.60 13.08 -8.79
CA ALA A 42 3.76 14.15 -9.76
C ALA A 42 3.15 13.76 -11.10
N GLN A 43 2.63 14.77 -11.79
CA GLN A 43 2.07 14.64 -13.12
C GLN A 43 2.99 15.31 -14.13
N TYR A 44 3.46 14.51 -15.08
CA TYR A 44 4.22 14.94 -16.25
C TYR A 44 3.40 14.70 -17.52
N LEU A 45 3.86 15.25 -18.65
CA LEU A 45 3.21 15.02 -19.95
C LEU A 45 3.37 13.57 -20.42
N ASP A 46 4.44 12.92 -20.01
CA ASP A 46 4.90 11.60 -20.42
C ASP A 46 4.89 10.58 -19.27
N GLY A 47 4.25 10.91 -18.16
CA GLY A 47 4.14 9.97 -17.04
C GLY A 47 3.44 10.54 -15.82
N THR A 48 2.82 9.65 -15.07
CA THR A 48 2.22 9.90 -13.76
C THR A 48 3.03 9.13 -12.72
N THR A 49 3.32 9.73 -11.56
CA THR A 49 3.99 9.03 -10.47
C THR A 49 3.09 8.94 -9.25
N ASP A 50 3.30 7.88 -8.49
CA ASP A 50 2.64 7.58 -7.22
C ASP A 50 3.69 6.94 -6.31
N ILE A 51 4.01 7.57 -5.19
CA ILE A 51 5.12 7.13 -4.34
C ILE A 51 4.82 7.33 -2.86
N THR A 52 4.82 6.24 -2.11
CA THR A 52 4.65 6.28 -0.65
C THR A 52 5.96 5.96 0.06
N ARG A 53 6.24 6.67 1.14
CA ARG A 53 7.35 6.38 2.06
C ARG A 53 6.87 6.45 3.50
N THR A 54 7.28 5.46 4.30
CA THR A 54 7.08 5.45 5.75
C THR A 54 8.40 5.73 6.43
N ILE A 55 8.47 6.83 7.15
CA ILE A 55 9.70 7.42 7.71
C ILE A 55 9.63 7.34 9.23
N ALA A 56 10.68 6.81 9.86
CA ALA A 56 10.83 6.87 11.32
C ALA A 56 11.24 8.28 11.74
N LEU A 57 10.47 8.93 12.60
CA LEU A 57 10.80 10.25 13.15
C LEU A 57 11.67 10.20 14.40
N GLY A 58 11.96 9.00 14.92
CA GLY A 58 12.79 8.80 16.11
C GLY A 58 12.79 7.34 16.55
N GLU A 59 12.90 7.09 17.84
CA GLU A 59 12.86 5.74 18.37
C GLU A 59 11.51 5.07 18.08
N LEU A 60 11.58 3.82 17.66
CA LEU A 60 10.45 2.95 17.39
C LEU A 60 10.35 1.86 18.45
N THR A 61 9.13 1.48 18.79
CA THR A 61 8.87 0.29 19.59
C THR A 61 9.21 -0.98 18.82
N GLU A 62 9.38 -2.09 19.51
CA GLU A 62 9.59 -3.40 18.84
C GLU A 62 8.36 -3.85 18.05
N GLU A 63 7.17 -3.47 18.46
CA GLU A 63 5.93 -3.68 17.72
C GLU A 63 5.96 -2.92 16.39
N GLU A 64 6.23 -1.62 16.39
CA GLU A 64 6.34 -0.81 15.18
C GLU A 64 7.38 -1.36 14.20
N LYS A 65 8.53 -1.80 14.69
CA LYS A 65 9.57 -2.42 13.86
C LYS A 65 9.12 -3.75 13.26
N THR A 66 8.41 -4.54 14.05
CA THR A 66 7.86 -5.83 13.61
C THR A 66 6.84 -5.61 12.51
N ASP A 67 5.88 -4.73 12.72
CA ASP A 67 4.82 -4.42 11.78
C ASP A 67 5.37 -3.89 10.45
N TYR A 68 6.29 -2.94 10.53
CA TYR A 68 6.98 -2.42 9.35
C TYR A 68 7.69 -3.54 8.58
N THR A 69 8.40 -4.42 9.30
CA THR A 69 9.13 -5.54 8.69
C THR A 69 8.21 -6.53 8.01
N LEU A 70 7.07 -6.84 8.60
CA LEU A 70 6.09 -7.77 8.02
C LEU A 70 5.47 -7.21 6.75
N ILE A 71 5.11 -5.93 6.75
CA ILE A 71 4.60 -5.25 5.56
C ILE A 71 5.67 -5.20 4.46
N LEU A 72 6.92 -4.87 4.81
CA LEU A 72 8.02 -4.87 3.85
C LEU A 72 8.27 -6.25 3.25
N LYS A 73 8.18 -7.32 4.04
CA LYS A 73 8.25 -8.70 3.52
C LYS A 73 7.17 -8.99 2.50
N GLY A 74 5.93 -8.60 2.78
CA GLY A 74 4.82 -8.75 1.84
C GLY A 74 5.02 -7.95 0.55
N HIS A 75 5.47 -6.71 0.67
CA HIS A 75 5.81 -5.87 -0.47
C HIS A 75 6.88 -6.50 -1.35
N ILE A 76 7.98 -6.97 -0.76
CA ILE A 76 9.07 -7.62 -1.49
C ILE A 76 8.59 -8.92 -2.15
N ALA A 77 7.81 -9.75 -1.45
CA ALA A 77 7.29 -10.99 -2.00
C ALA A 77 6.42 -10.72 -3.25
N LEU A 78 5.56 -9.72 -3.19
CA LEU A 78 4.75 -9.33 -4.34
C LEU A 78 5.60 -8.74 -5.49
N ALA A 79 6.54 -7.86 -5.18
CA ALA A 79 7.41 -7.23 -6.19
C ALA A 79 8.33 -8.23 -6.91
N MET A 80 8.68 -9.32 -6.26
CA MET A 80 9.51 -10.39 -6.83
C MET A 80 8.68 -11.48 -7.53
N ALA A 81 7.36 -11.42 -7.49
CA ALA A 81 6.50 -12.46 -8.03
C ALA A 81 6.67 -12.61 -9.54
N LYS A 82 6.86 -13.85 -9.97
CA LYS A 82 6.78 -14.24 -11.38
C LYS A 82 5.54 -15.09 -11.55
N PHE A 83 4.73 -14.77 -12.51
CA PHE A 83 3.43 -15.40 -12.68
C PHE A 83 3.13 -15.66 -14.17
N PRO A 84 2.34 -16.72 -14.49
CA PRO A 84 1.98 -17.02 -15.87
C PRO A 84 1.00 -16.00 -16.42
N ALA A 85 0.97 -15.87 -17.75
CA ALA A 85 -0.05 -15.10 -18.45
C ALA A 85 -1.47 -15.57 -18.05
N GLY A 86 -2.40 -14.65 -17.91
CA GLY A 86 -3.75 -14.93 -17.44
C GLY A 86 -3.94 -14.85 -15.92
N THR A 87 -2.87 -14.58 -15.15
CA THR A 87 -2.98 -14.39 -13.71
C THR A 87 -3.76 -13.11 -13.38
N ARG A 88 -4.60 -13.18 -12.36
CA ARG A 88 -5.37 -12.04 -11.84
C ARG A 88 -4.72 -11.47 -10.59
N GLY A 89 -4.95 -10.19 -10.33
CA GLY A 89 -4.40 -9.52 -9.15
C GLY A 89 -4.85 -10.13 -7.82
N SER A 90 -6.07 -10.64 -7.74
CA SER A 90 -6.57 -11.35 -6.54
C SER A 90 -5.77 -12.61 -6.21
N GLN A 91 -5.15 -13.25 -7.19
CA GLN A 91 -4.29 -14.43 -6.98
C GLN A 91 -2.91 -14.04 -6.40
N LEU A 92 -2.47 -12.82 -6.62
CA LEU A 92 -1.18 -12.31 -6.12
C LEU A 92 -1.32 -11.54 -4.80
N ASP A 93 -2.49 -11.05 -4.46
CA ASP A 93 -2.75 -10.25 -3.25
C ASP A 93 -2.32 -10.97 -1.96
N VAL A 94 -2.47 -12.29 -1.92
CA VAL A 94 -2.04 -13.13 -0.80
C VAL A 94 -0.54 -13.00 -0.49
N LEU A 95 0.30 -12.76 -1.48
CA LEU A 95 1.74 -12.60 -1.28
C LEU A 95 2.07 -11.40 -0.38
N ALA A 96 1.30 -10.33 -0.53
CA ALA A 96 1.45 -9.14 0.32
C ALA A 96 0.91 -9.36 1.73
N ARG A 97 -0.15 -10.17 1.89
CA ARG A 97 -0.84 -10.37 3.18
C ARG A 97 -0.28 -11.50 4.01
N MET A 98 0.27 -12.54 3.39
CA MET A 98 0.70 -13.75 4.08
C MET A 98 1.64 -13.48 5.28
N PRO A 99 2.64 -12.59 5.21
CA PRO A 99 3.49 -12.32 6.36
C PRO A 99 2.75 -11.76 7.57
N ILE A 100 1.76 -10.88 7.36
CA ILE A 100 1.00 -10.28 8.48
C ILE A 100 -0.08 -11.22 9.01
N TRP A 101 -0.66 -12.08 8.16
CA TRP A 101 -1.63 -13.07 8.60
C TRP A 101 -1.06 -14.05 9.62
N GLN A 102 0.22 -14.41 9.50
CA GLN A 102 0.92 -15.26 10.48
C GLN A 102 0.96 -14.61 11.89
N TYR A 103 0.76 -13.30 11.98
CA TYR A 103 0.69 -12.54 13.22
C TYR A 103 -0.73 -12.11 13.58
N LYS A 104 -1.75 -12.70 12.93
CA LYS A 104 -3.18 -12.40 13.12
C LYS A 104 -3.51 -10.92 12.85
N MET A 105 -2.85 -10.35 11.87
CA MET A 105 -3.03 -8.97 11.42
C MET A 105 -3.52 -8.94 9.98
N ASN A 106 -4.20 -7.86 9.61
CA ASN A 106 -4.66 -7.64 8.24
C ASN A 106 -4.74 -6.14 7.94
N PHE A 107 -4.79 -5.78 6.66
CA PHE A 107 -5.18 -4.47 6.20
C PHE A 107 -6.43 -4.59 5.32
N LEU A 108 -7.32 -3.59 5.38
CA LEU A 108 -8.65 -3.66 4.77
C LEU A 108 -8.77 -2.94 3.42
N HIS A 109 -7.69 -2.35 2.94
CA HIS A 109 -7.64 -1.67 1.64
C HIS A 109 -7.07 -2.58 0.54
N GLY A 110 -7.07 -2.12 -0.71
CA GLY A 110 -6.39 -2.80 -1.81
C GLY A 110 -4.87 -2.76 -1.66
N THR A 111 -4.19 -3.72 -2.30
CA THR A 111 -2.73 -3.87 -2.24
C THR A 111 -2.03 -3.10 -3.34
N GLY A 112 -2.63 -3.00 -4.53
CA GLY A 112 -2.02 -2.31 -5.65
C GLY A 112 -2.99 -2.05 -6.81
N HIS A 113 -2.53 -1.23 -7.75
CA HIS A 113 -3.31 -0.78 -8.90
C HIS A 113 -2.37 -0.45 -10.07
N GLY A 114 -2.92 -0.22 -11.24
CA GLY A 114 -2.19 0.37 -12.35
C GLY A 114 -1.97 1.87 -12.14
N VAL A 115 -0.94 2.42 -12.77
CA VAL A 115 -0.67 3.85 -12.82
C VAL A 115 -0.74 4.31 -14.27
N GLY A 116 -1.52 5.36 -14.54
CA GLY A 116 -1.69 5.89 -15.89
C GLY A 116 -0.44 6.53 -16.44
N HIS A 117 -0.33 6.52 -17.77
CA HIS A 117 0.72 7.25 -18.46
C HIS A 117 0.52 8.77 -18.34
N PHE A 118 -0.72 9.22 -18.48
CA PHE A 118 -1.08 10.64 -18.39
C PHE A 118 -2.41 10.81 -17.63
N LEU A 119 -2.36 11.47 -16.47
CA LEU A 119 -3.46 11.50 -15.50
C LEU A 119 -3.79 10.09 -14.96
N SER A 120 -4.86 9.93 -14.21
CA SER A 120 -5.31 8.63 -13.70
C SER A 120 -4.25 7.89 -12.87
N VAL A 121 -3.87 8.45 -11.74
CA VAL A 121 -2.95 7.80 -10.80
C VAL A 121 -3.42 6.38 -10.41
N HIS A 122 -4.72 6.15 -10.35
CA HIS A 122 -5.34 4.83 -10.21
C HIS A 122 -5.91 4.36 -11.55
N GLU A 123 -5.04 3.90 -12.44
CA GLU A 123 -5.45 3.40 -13.75
C GLU A 123 -5.96 1.95 -13.65
N GLY A 124 -7.20 1.75 -14.08
CA GLY A 124 -7.78 0.42 -14.26
C GLY A 124 -7.51 -0.15 -15.66
N PRO A 125 -8.07 -1.33 -15.98
CA PRO A 125 -9.04 -2.08 -15.19
C PRO A 125 -8.45 -3.08 -14.19
N GLN A 126 -7.15 -3.31 -14.20
CA GLN A 126 -6.46 -4.25 -13.31
C GLN A 126 -6.28 -3.67 -11.89
N SER A 127 -6.27 -4.56 -10.90
CA SER A 127 -5.97 -4.21 -9.51
C SER A 127 -5.50 -5.44 -8.74
N ILE A 128 -4.68 -5.23 -7.73
CA ILE A 128 -4.26 -6.27 -6.78
C ILE A 128 -5.02 -6.03 -5.47
N ARG A 129 -5.97 -6.93 -5.16
CA ARG A 129 -6.83 -6.86 -3.98
C ARG A 129 -7.54 -8.19 -3.75
N MET A 130 -8.06 -8.41 -2.54
CA MET A 130 -8.76 -9.67 -2.21
C MET A 130 -10.02 -9.90 -3.05
N ASN A 131 -10.76 -8.85 -3.38
CA ASN A 131 -11.98 -8.97 -4.15
C ASN A 131 -11.70 -9.51 -5.54
N GLU A 132 -12.54 -10.40 -6.03
CA GLU A 132 -12.44 -10.90 -7.40
C GLU A 132 -12.53 -9.75 -8.41
N ASN A 133 -11.55 -9.74 -9.30
CA ASN A 133 -11.56 -8.93 -10.49
C ASN A 133 -11.28 -9.88 -11.68
N PRO A 134 -12.21 -10.00 -12.65
CA PRO A 134 -12.02 -10.90 -13.77
C PRO A 134 -10.89 -10.46 -14.72
N VAL A 135 -10.42 -9.24 -14.58
CA VAL A 135 -9.36 -8.71 -15.44
C VAL A 135 -8.02 -9.32 -15.06
N VAL A 136 -7.34 -9.87 -16.07
CA VAL A 136 -6.00 -10.42 -15.92
C VAL A 136 -4.94 -9.30 -15.85
N LEU A 137 -3.83 -9.59 -15.20
CA LEU A 137 -2.72 -8.66 -15.14
C LEU A 137 -2.02 -8.59 -16.52
N PRO A 138 -1.57 -7.42 -16.95
CA PRO A 138 -0.81 -7.28 -18.18
C PRO A 138 0.52 -8.05 -18.09
N THR A 139 0.96 -8.58 -19.22
CA THR A 139 2.22 -9.35 -19.35
C THR A 139 3.26 -8.62 -20.20
N ASP A 140 2.93 -7.44 -20.67
CA ASP A 140 3.81 -6.50 -21.35
C ASP A 140 4.37 -5.47 -20.35
N ASP A 141 5.20 -4.54 -20.83
CA ASP A 141 5.85 -3.49 -20.02
C ASP A 141 4.87 -2.48 -19.38
N THR A 142 3.60 -2.80 -19.30
CA THR A 142 2.60 -1.98 -18.61
C THR A 142 2.93 -1.94 -17.12
N GLN A 143 3.14 -0.75 -16.60
CA GLN A 143 3.55 -0.58 -15.21
C GLN A 143 2.47 -1.04 -14.25
N LEU A 144 2.76 -2.13 -13.54
CA LEU A 144 2.03 -2.53 -12.34
C LEU A 144 2.69 -1.87 -11.14
N TYR A 145 2.03 -0.93 -10.54
CA TYR A 145 2.42 -0.38 -9.27
C TYR A 145 1.85 -1.27 -8.15
N ALA A 146 2.72 -2.05 -7.51
CA ALA A 146 2.43 -2.54 -6.18
C ALA A 146 2.66 -1.37 -5.23
N GLY A 147 1.61 -0.65 -4.90
CA GLY A 147 1.67 0.42 -3.91
C GLY A 147 2.32 -0.11 -2.65
N ALA A 148 3.22 0.66 -2.05
CA ALA A 148 3.71 0.33 -0.73
C ALA A 148 2.47 0.14 0.16
N ALA A 149 2.28 -1.07 0.69
CA ALA A 149 1.16 -1.33 1.57
C ALA A 149 1.25 -0.30 2.70
N LYS A 150 0.28 0.60 2.74
CA LYS A 150 0.20 1.59 3.81
C LYS A 150 0.06 0.82 5.10
N VAL A 151 1.00 0.98 6.02
CA VAL A 151 0.99 0.24 7.28
C VAL A 151 -0.18 0.73 8.14
N ALA A 152 -1.32 0.15 7.87
CA ALA A 152 -2.49 0.26 8.71
C ALA A 152 -2.77 -1.13 9.30
N VAL A 153 -2.04 -1.48 10.32
CA VAL A 153 -2.35 -2.68 11.09
C VAL A 153 -3.57 -2.36 11.94
N ILE A 154 -4.71 -2.87 11.51
CA ILE A 154 -5.94 -2.79 12.28
C ILE A 154 -6.17 -4.16 12.92
N GLY A 155 -5.96 -4.24 14.21
CA GLY A 155 -6.53 -5.19 15.16
C GLY A 155 -6.50 -6.69 14.81
N THR A 156 -6.64 -7.50 15.82
CA THR A 156 -6.79 -8.95 15.72
C THR A 156 -8.10 -9.32 15.03
N THR A 157 -8.01 -9.94 13.87
CA THR A 157 -9.13 -10.64 13.24
C THR A 157 -9.18 -12.08 13.75
N GLU A 158 -10.35 -12.68 13.89
CA GLU A 158 -10.46 -14.12 14.12
C GLU A 158 -9.90 -14.87 12.90
N TYR A 159 -9.01 -15.82 13.15
CA TYR A 159 -8.40 -16.65 12.10
C TYR A 159 -8.84 -18.10 12.31
N GLU A 160 -9.27 -18.72 11.23
CA GLU A 160 -9.43 -20.17 11.18
C GLU A 160 -8.08 -20.78 10.78
N THR A 161 -7.63 -21.77 11.54
CA THR A 161 -6.52 -22.64 11.16
C THR A 161 -7.08 -23.85 10.41
N LEU A 162 -6.48 -24.17 9.29
CA LEU A 162 -6.72 -25.47 8.64
C LEU A 162 -6.01 -26.52 9.48
N ASP A 163 -6.77 -27.43 10.09
CA ASP A 163 -6.26 -28.63 10.77
C ASP A 163 -5.77 -29.67 9.76
#